data_f304be7a6d43d528b873fe92fc28a2ea
#
_entry.id   f304be7a6d43d528b873fe92fc28a2ea
#
_cell.length_a   1.000
_cell.length_b   1.000
_cell.length_c   1.000
_cell.angle_alpha   90.00
_cell.angle_beta   90.00
_cell.angle_gamma   90.00
#
_symmetry.space_group_name_H-M   'P 1'
#
loop_
_entity.id
_entity.type
_entity.pdbx_description
1 polymer ?
#
loop_
_entity_poly.entity_id
_entity_poly.type
_entity_poly.pdbx_seq_one_letter_code
_entity_poly.pdbx_strand_id
1 'polypeptide(L)'
;MIKQITERFTPRQYLAEFLLGLTALFGLYLIVAWSSYTPLDNSWATASAYGNTINKVGSFGAWIIDLFFVFLGYVAHIIPFTAFLVPIYLLKTKAVKQLSCTRIILRSFGFTMLIIGLCVVSMLLLSSNTFYLSGGVLGGSLVVNWFYPVLGKFGSILIGFVLALIGFIFCSGASLIRLIVAFYHWLTMKNEQSENAKQEKSTEELEQIVIVKSDRSETENLDQN
;
A
#
# COMPACT_ATOMS: atom_id res chain seq x y z
N MET A 1 10.66 3.42 37.56
CA MET A 1 10.47 3.64 36.13
C MET A 1 11.77 3.97 35.36
N ILE A 2 12.94 3.91 35.96
CA ILE A 2 14.25 4.31 35.40
C ILE A 2 15.15 3.09 35.07
N LYS A 3 14.74 1.88 35.38
CA LYS A 3 15.55 0.65 35.23
C LYS A 3 15.61 0.04 33.79
N GLN A 4 14.93 0.64 32.80
CA GLN A 4 14.90 0.13 31.40
C GLN A 4 15.86 0.83 30.44
N ILE A 5 16.65 1.81 30.89
CA ILE A 5 17.51 2.64 30.01
C ILE A 5 18.93 2.06 29.84
N THR A 6 19.31 1.02 30.59
CA THR A 6 20.69 0.51 30.60
C THR A 6 20.86 -0.89 30.00
N GLU A 7 20.03 -1.33 29.08
CA GLU A 7 20.44 -2.43 28.22
C GLU A 7 21.47 -1.92 27.20
N ARG A 8 22.75 -2.21 27.43
CA ARG A 8 23.84 -1.87 26.51
C ARG A 8 23.59 -2.52 25.17
N PHE A 9 23.31 -1.69 24.16
CA PHE A 9 23.25 -2.14 22.77
C PHE A 9 24.62 -2.65 22.33
N THR A 10 24.64 -3.68 21.51
CA THR A 10 25.86 -4.10 20.84
C THR A 10 26.24 -3.07 19.76
N PRO A 11 27.54 -2.91 19.41
CA PRO A 11 27.96 -2.00 18.34
C PRO A 11 27.20 -2.20 17.02
N ARG A 12 26.81 -3.44 16.71
CA ARG A 12 25.99 -3.76 15.53
C ARG A 12 24.58 -3.20 15.61
N GLN A 13 24.00 -3.13 16.80
CA GLN A 13 22.65 -2.55 17.00
C GLN A 13 22.68 -1.04 16.85
N TYR A 14 23.70 -0.35 17.38
CA TYR A 14 23.87 1.09 17.16
C TYR A 14 24.03 1.42 15.68
N LEU A 15 24.85 0.65 14.96
CA LEU A 15 25.01 0.83 13.52
C LEU A 15 23.69 0.61 12.77
N ALA A 16 22.94 -0.41 13.13
CA ALA A 16 21.63 -0.68 12.50
C ALA A 16 20.61 0.43 12.78
N GLU A 17 20.55 0.96 14.01
CA GLU A 17 19.68 2.11 14.34
C GLU A 17 20.09 3.37 13.56
N PHE A 18 21.38 3.63 13.47
CA PHE A 18 21.91 4.75 12.68
C PHE A 18 21.54 4.63 11.20
N LEU A 19 21.75 3.44 10.59
CA LEU A 19 21.39 3.19 9.20
C LEU A 19 19.88 3.30 8.95
N LEU A 20 19.04 2.82 9.87
CA LEU A 20 17.59 2.99 9.79
C LEU A 20 17.18 4.47 9.89
N GLY A 21 17.82 5.23 10.78
CA GLY A 21 17.61 6.67 10.88
C GLY A 21 17.98 7.41 9.59
N LEU A 22 19.12 7.06 9.02
CA LEU A 22 19.57 7.61 7.73
C LEU A 22 18.60 7.23 6.58
N THR A 23 18.13 5.98 6.56
CA THR A 23 17.13 5.51 5.56
C THR A 23 15.81 6.26 5.73
N ALA A 24 15.34 6.50 6.95
CA ALA A 24 14.13 7.29 7.20
C ALA A 24 14.30 8.74 6.71
N LEU A 25 15.45 9.37 6.99
CA LEU A 25 15.75 10.72 6.50
C LEU A 25 15.78 10.77 4.97
N PHE A 26 16.38 9.77 4.32
CA PHE A 26 16.37 9.64 2.87
C PHE A 26 14.93 9.39 2.34
N GLY A 27 14.12 8.58 3.03
CA GLY A 27 12.72 8.40 2.71
C GLY A 27 11.92 9.70 2.76
N LEU A 28 12.17 10.55 3.77
CA LEU A 28 11.56 11.89 3.86
C LEU A 28 11.98 12.77 2.68
N TYR A 29 13.27 12.77 2.33
CA TYR A 29 13.79 13.44 1.14
C TYR A 29 13.05 12.97 -0.13
N LEU A 30 12.86 11.66 -0.30
CA LEU A 30 12.12 11.11 -1.44
C LEU A 30 10.63 11.52 -1.44
N ILE A 31 9.97 11.64 -0.29
CA ILE A 31 8.59 12.13 -0.20
C ILE A 31 8.50 13.58 -0.69
N VAL A 32 9.43 14.43 -0.29
CA VAL A 32 9.47 15.83 -0.77
C VAL A 32 9.75 15.89 -2.27
N ALA A 33 10.70 15.07 -2.76
CA ALA A 33 10.98 14.94 -4.18
C ALA A 33 9.75 14.49 -4.98
N TRP A 34 9.04 13.48 -4.47
CA TRP A 34 7.83 12.95 -5.08
C TRP A 34 6.68 13.97 -5.08
N SER A 35 6.49 14.70 -3.98
CA SER A 35 5.40 15.69 -3.86
C SER A 35 5.53 16.88 -4.82
N SER A 36 6.72 17.14 -5.30
CA SER A 36 7.04 18.22 -6.25
C SER A 36 7.52 17.69 -7.61
N TYR A 37 7.27 16.42 -7.88
CA TYR A 37 7.66 15.79 -9.14
C TYR A 37 6.85 16.36 -10.31
N THR A 38 7.55 16.66 -11.37
CA THR A 38 6.97 17.01 -12.67
C THR A 38 7.76 16.31 -13.79
N PRO A 39 7.05 15.74 -14.82
CA PRO A 39 7.72 15.13 -15.96
C PRO A 39 8.48 16.12 -16.84
N LEU A 40 8.30 17.43 -16.58
CA LEU A 40 8.97 18.51 -17.33
C LEU A 40 10.36 18.84 -16.79
N ASP A 41 10.72 18.33 -15.63
CA ASP A 41 12.05 18.51 -15.07
C ASP A 41 13.11 17.76 -15.89
N ASN A 42 14.33 18.32 -15.91
CA ASN A 42 15.47 17.63 -16.48
C ASN A 42 15.80 16.41 -15.61
N SER A 43 15.61 15.22 -16.14
CA SER A 43 15.65 13.97 -15.40
C SER A 43 16.28 12.85 -16.22
N TRP A 44 16.12 11.61 -15.76
CA TRP A 44 16.64 10.42 -16.46
C TRP A 44 16.04 10.25 -17.88
N ALA A 45 14.73 10.35 -18.00
CA ALA A 45 14.02 10.06 -19.26
C ALA A 45 13.69 11.32 -20.06
N THR A 46 13.75 12.50 -19.47
CA THR A 46 13.32 13.75 -20.08
C THR A 46 14.41 14.81 -20.02
N ALA A 47 14.66 15.47 -21.16
CA ALA A 47 15.49 16.67 -21.22
C ALA A 47 14.55 17.88 -21.14
N SER A 48 14.73 18.71 -20.09
CA SER A 48 13.94 19.92 -19.94
C SER A 48 14.33 20.97 -20.99
N ALA A 49 13.34 21.50 -21.68
CA ALA A 49 13.55 22.66 -22.57
C ALA A 49 13.80 23.96 -21.82
N TYR A 50 13.50 24.01 -20.54
CA TYR A 50 13.54 25.23 -19.71
C TYR A 50 14.80 25.41 -18.86
N GLY A 51 15.72 24.45 -18.86
CA GLY A 51 17.02 24.54 -18.17
C GLY A 51 16.97 24.55 -16.63
N ASN A 52 15.85 24.87 -16.01
CA ASN A 52 15.70 24.95 -14.55
C ASN A 52 14.82 23.80 -14.04
N THR A 53 15.23 23.19 -12.93
CA THR A 53 14.49 22.15 -12.24
C THR A 53 13.45 22.79 -11.32
N ILE A 54 12.19 22.35 -11.43
CA ILE A 54 11.06 22.81 -10.61
C ILE A 54 10.98 22.04 -9.28
N ASN A 55 11.53 20.82 -9.26
CA ASN A 55 11.51 19.96 -8.08
C ASN A 55 12.14 20.63 -6.86
N LYS A 56 11.41 20.63 -5.72
CA LYS A 56 11.82 21.31 -4.47
C LYS A 56 13.15 20.84 -3.89
N VAL A 57 13.56 19.61 -4.17
CA VAL A 57 14.85 19.04 -3.72
C VAL A 57 15.91 19.03 -4.83
N GLY A 58 15.66 19.79 -5.89
CA GLY A 58 16.60 19.98 -6.99
C GLY A 58 16.67 18.84 -7.99
N SER A 59 17.64 18.93 -8.90
CA SER A 59 17.79 18.01 -10.04
C SER A 59 18.02 16.56 -9.60
N PHE A 60 18.74 16.33 -8.51
CA PHE A 60 18.98 14.97 -8.00
C PHE A 60 17.68 14.29 -7.54
N GLY A 61 16.79 15.03 -6.86
CA GLY A 61 15.48 14.53 -6.47
C GLY A 61 14.59 14.22 -7.67
N ALA A 62 14.53 15.14 -8.65
CA ALA A 62 13.81 14.92 -9.90
C ALA A 62 14.31 13.66 -10.60
N TRP A 63 15.64 13.49 -10.72
CA TRP A 63 16.28 12.37 -11.39
C TRP A 63 15.95 11.01 -10.72
N ILE A 64 16.02 10.92 -9.38
CA ILE A 64 15.69 9.68 -8.65
C ILE A 64 14.22 9.31 -8.79
N ILE A 65 13.32 10.27 -8.63
CA ILE A 65 11.89 10.00 -8.72
C ILE A 65 11.50 9.60 -10.14
N ASP A 66 12.04 10.27 -11.14
CA ASP A 66 11.84 9.91 -12.54
C ASP A 66 12.31 8.49 -12.84
N LEU A 67 13.48 8.10 -12.32
CA LEU A 67 13.98 6.74 -12.43
C LEU A 67 12.97 5.72 -11.87
N PHE A 68 12.38 5.99 -10.71
CA PHE A 68 11.36 5.12 -10.14
C PHE A 68 10.12 5.03 -11.02
N PHE A 69 9.63 6.14 -11.57
CA PHE A 69 8.48 6.14 -12.48
C PHE A 69 8.78 5.40 -13.79
N VAL A 70 9.94 5.59 -14.38
CA VAL A 70 10.35 4.87 -15.59
C VAL A 70 10.38 3.36 -15.35
N PHE A 71 10.99 2.91 -14.26
CA PHE A 71 11.17 1.48 -14.00
C PHE A 71 9.94 0.79 -13.43
N LEU A 72 9.19 1.45 -12.54
CA LEU A 72 8.11 0.85 -11.76
C LEU A 72 6.71 1.36 -12.12
N GLY A 73 6.62 2.44 -12.89
CA GLY A 73 5.34 3.06 -13.23
C GLY A 73 4.57 3.54 -11.99
N TYR A 74 3.28 3.23 -11.90
CA TYR A 74 2.45 3.62 -10.75
C TYR A 74 2.92 3.02 -9.42
N VAL A 75 3.60 1.88 -9.44
CA VAL A 75 4.14 1.25 -8.23
C VAL A 75 5.22 2.12 -7.57
N ALA A 76 5.86 3.01 -8.34
CA ALA A 76 6.85 3.98 -7.85
C ALA A 76 6.33 4.86 -6.70
N HIS A 77 5.01 5.15 -6.66
CA HIS A 77 4.40 5.94 -5.59
C HIS A 77 4.58 5.31 -4.20
N ILE A 78 4.73 3.99 -4.11
CA ILE A 78 4.87 3.27 -2.84
C ILE A 78 6.28 3.44 -2.26
N ILE A 79 7.30 3.63 -3.10
CA ILE A 79 8.71 3.61 -2.69
C ILE A 79 9.08 4.69 -1.65
N PRO A 80 8.76 5.99 -1.86
CA PRO A 80 9.08 7.03 -0.88
C PRO A 80 8.45 6.78 0.49
N PHE A 81 7.19 6.35 0.51
CA PHE A 81 6.48 6.07 1.75
C PHE A 81 7.02 4.85 2.48
N THR A 82 7.35 3.76 1.77
CA THR A 82 7.95 2.58 2.39
C THR A 82 9.36 2.88 2.91
N ALA A 83 10.16 3.65 2.17
CA ALA A 83 11.49 4.07 2.59
C ALA A 83 11.47 4.94 3.86
N PHE A 84 10.39 5.68 4.10
CA PHE A 84 10.19 6.49 5.31
C PHE A 84 9.57 5.70 6.45
N LEU A 85 8.44 5.04 6.21
CA LEU A 85 7.61 4.43 7.26
C LEU A 85 8.21 3.15 7.83
N VAL A 86 8.83 2.31 7.00
CA VAL A 86 9.37 1.03 7.45
C VAL A 86 10.53 1.20 8.45
N PRO A 87 11.54 2.06 8.21
CA PRO A 87 12.58 2.30 9.21
C PRO A 87 12.04 2.87 10.51
N ILE A 88 11.11 3.82 10.45
CA ILE A 88 10.48 4.40 11.66
C ILE A 88 9.74 3.33 12.46
N TYR A 89 8.98 2.46 11.79
CA TYR A 89 8.30 1.35 12.43
C TYR A 89 9.28 0.40 13.12
N LEU A 90 10.39 0.04 12.46
CA LEU A 90 11.43 -0.83 13.03
C LEU A 90 12.13 -0.19 14.23
N LEU A 91 12.41 1.10 14.18
CA LEU A 91 12.97 1.86 15.29
C LEU A 91 11.99 1.92 16.48
N LYS A 92 10.73 2.25 16.22
CA LYS A 92 9.69 2.36 17.25
C LYS A 92 9.41 1.03 17.98
N THR A 93 9.39 -0.07 17.24
CA THR A 93 9.11 -1.40 17.78
C THR A 93 10.34 -2.06 18.42
N LYS A 94 11.51 -1.39 18.39
CA LYS A 94 12.79 -1.97 18.82
C LYS A 94 13.09 -3.33 18.18
N ALA A 95 12.53 -3.56 17.00
CA ALA A 95 12.72 -4.79 16.24
C ALA A 95 14.18 -5.01 15.82
N VAL A 96 14.99 -3.94 15.90
CA VAL A 96 16.45 -3.97 15.65
C VAL A 96 17.16 -5.05 16.49
N LYS A 97 16.72 -5.29 17.71
CA LYS A 97 17.28 -6.34 18.60
C LYS A 97 17.09 -7.75 18.04
N GLN A 98 16.07 -7.96 17.24
CA GLN A 98 15.70 -9.26 16.67
C GLN A 98 16.07 -9.40 15.17
N LEU A 99 16.73 -8.40 14.57
CA LEU A 99 17.12 -8.45 13.17
C LEU A 99 18.22 -9.50 12.98
N SER A 100 17.85 -10.61 12.38
CA SER A 100 18.77 -11.61 11.85
C SER A 100 19.00 -11.29 10.37
N CYS A 101 20.22 -11.48 9.90
CA CYS A 101 20.58 -11.26 8.49
C CYS A 101 19.66 -12.04 7.54
N THR A 102 19.36 -13.28 7.88
CA THR A 102 18.44 -14.14 7.10
C THR A 102 17.05 -13.53 6.97
N ARG A 103 16.50 -12.93 8.05
CA ARG A 103 15.18 -12.27 8.00
C ARG A 103 15.19 -11.03 7.13
N ILE A 104 16.28 -10.25 7.16
CA ILE A 104 16.43 -9.08 6.32
C ILE A 104 16.46 -9.50 4.85
N ILE A 105 17.29 -10.48 4.50
CA ILE A 105 17.41 -11.00 3.13
C ILE A 105 16.05 -11.53 2.64
N LEU A 106 15.36 -12.34 3.46
CA LEU A 106 14.07 -12.90 3.09
C LEU A 106 13.00 -11.83 2.88
N ARG A 107 12.95 -10.80 3.74
CA ARG A 107 12.01 -9.68 3.60
C ARG A 107 12.33 -8.80 2.41
N SER A 108 13.61 -8.53 2.15
CA SER A 108 14.04 -7.78 0.96
C SER A 108 13.70 -8.52 -0.32
N PHE A 109 13.92 -9.83 -0.36
CA PHE A 109 13.52 -10.68 -1.48
C PHE A 109 12.00 -10.66 -1.68
N GLY A 110 11.23 -10.78 -0.59
CA GLY A 110 9.77 -10.68 -0.62
C GLY A 110 9.31 -9.31 -1.13
N PHE A 111 9.94 -8.23 -0.69
CA PHE A 111 9.61 -6.88 -1.17
C PHE A 111 9.89 -6.72 -2.67
N THR A 112 11.01 -7.25 -3.16
CA THR A 112 11.32 -7.24 -4.60
C THR A 112 10.28 -8.02 -5.40
N MET A 113 9.89 -9.21 -4.96
CA MET A 113 8.84 -10.00 -5.60
C MET A 113 7.48 -9.30 -5.59
N LEU A 114 7.13 -8.64 -4.48
CA LEU A 114 5.92 -7.85 -4.36
C LEU A 114 5.89 -6.72 -5.40
N ILE A 115 6.97 -5.95 -5.51
CA ILE A 115 7.10 -4.86 -6.48
C ILE A 115 6.97 -5.39 -7.91
N ILE A 116 7.67 -6.46 -8.26
CA ILE A 116 7.60 -7.07 -9.60
C ILE A 116 6.17 -7.52 -9.91
N GLY A 117 5.52 -8.23 -8.99
CA GLY A 117 4.14 -8.69 -9.17
C GLY A 117 3.16 -7.53 -9.36
N LEU A 118 3.30 -6.46 -8.56
CA LEU A 118 2.50 -5.25 -8.69
C LEU A 118 2.75 -4.52 -10.02
N CYS A 119 3.99 -4.46 -10.51
CA CYS A 119 4.30 -3.88 -11.82
C CYS A 119 3.62 -4.64 -12.96
N VAL A 120 3.64 -5.98 -12.91
CA VAL A 120 2.96 -6.83 -13.91
C VAL A 120 1.45 -6.61 -13.88
N VAL A 121 0.83 -6.61 -12.70
CA VAL A 121 -0.60 -6.38 -12.52
C VAL A 121 -0.99 -4.97 -12.97
N SER A 122 -0.22 -3.96 -12.57
CA SER A 122 -0.44 -2.56 -12.96
C SER A 122 -0.38 -2.38 -14.49
N MET A 123 0.58 -3.04 -15.16
CA MET A 123 0.72 -2.96 -16.61
C MET A 123 -0.50 -3.50 -17.37
N LEU A 124 -1.16 -4.52 -16.82
CA LEU A 124 -2.28 -5.21 -17.49
C LEU A 124 -3.66 -4.67 -17.12
N LEU A 125 -3.80 -4.10 -15.93
CA LEU A 125 -5.08 -3.60 -15.41
C LEU A 125 -5.24 -2.10 -15.54
N LEU A 126 -4.15 -1.32 -15.47
CA LEU A 126 -4.21 0.14 -15.48
C LEU A 126 -3.85 0.68 -16.86
N SER A 127 -4.64 1.63 -17.34
CA SER A 127 -4.33 2.36 -18.56
C SER A 127 -3.22 3.38 -18.30
N SER A 128 -2.21 3.42 -19.16
CA SER A 128 -1.14 4.42 -19.08
C SER A 128 -1.61 5.70 -19.77
N ASN A 129 -2.14 6.65 -18.99
CA ASN A 129 -2.50 7.99 -19.48
C ASN A 129 -1.40 9.03 -19.20
N THR A 130 -0.22 8.59 -18.81
CA THR A 130 0.92 9.40 -18.41
C THR A 130 2.13 9.15 -19.32
N PHE A 131 3.22 9.90 -19.11
CA PHE A 131 4.48 9.74 -19.85
C PHE A 131 5.15 8.36 -19.65
N TYR A 132 4.71 7.60 -18.63
CA TYR A 132 5.29 6.31 -18.30
C TYR A 132 4.27 5.18 -18.45
N LEU A 133 4.79 3.98 -18.73
CA LEU A 133 3.99 2.77 -18.70
C LEU A 133 3.44 2.53 -17.29
N SER A 134 2.20 2.07 -17.18
CA SER A 134 1.54 1.86 -15.88
C SER A 134 2.31 0.90 -14.94
N GLY A 135 2.95 -0.13 -15.48
CA GLY A 135 3.85 -1.04 -14.75
C GLY A 135 5.34 -0.72 -14.91
N GLY A 136 5.67 0.43 -15.54
CA GLY A 136 7.03 0.80 -15.88
C GLY A 136 7.70 -0.15 -16.88
N VAL A 137 9.00 0.03 -17.09
CA VAL A 137 9.82 -0.83 -17.95
C VAL A 137 9.86 -2.27 -17.42
N LEU A 138 9.90 -2.45 -16.07
CA LEU A 138 9.90 -3.79 -15.48
C LEU A 138 8.61 -4.57 -15.78
N GLY A 139 7.45 -3.97 -15.50
CA GLY A 139 6.16 -4.60 -15.80
C GLY A 139 5.97 -4.84 -17.28
N GLY A 140 6.26 -3.83 -18.11
CA GLY A 140 6.12 -3.92 -19.57
C GLY A 140 7.01 -5.01 -20.17
N SER A 141 8.28 -5.04 -19.79
CA SER A 141 9.25 -6.03 -20.28
C SER A 141 8.86 -7.46 -19.91
N LEU A 142 8.47 -7.68 -18.64
CA LEU A 142 8.04 -9.01 -18.17
C LEU A 142 6.75 -9.46 -18.83
N VAL A 143 5.77 -8.55 -18.97
CA VAL A 143 4.50 -8.87 -19.61
C VAL A 143 4.71 -9.18 -21.09
N VAL A 144 5.34 -8.28 -21.85
CA VAL A 144 5.43 -8.40 -23.31
C VAL A 144 6.33 -9.56 -23.74
N ASN A 145 7.47 -9.76 -23.08
CA ASN A 145 8.48 -10.72 -23.55
C ASN A 145 8.31 -12.12 -22.94
N TRP A 146 7.67 -12.24 -21.76
CA TRP A 146 7.65 -13.51 -21.03
C TRP A 146 6.25 -14.04 -20.78
N PHE A 147 5.38 -13.26 -20.16
CA PHE A 147 4.11 -13.79 -19.67
C PHE A 147 3.02 -13.79 -20.74
N TYR A 148 2.86 -12.68 -21.46
CA TYR A 148 1.78 -12.53 -22.43
C TYR A 148 1.86 -13.52 -23.60
N PRO A 149 3.04 -13.80 -24.22
CA PRO A 149 3.13 -14.73 -25.31
C PRO A 149 2.78 -16.17 -24.95
N VAL A 150 3.00 -16.56 -23.67
CA VAL A 150 2.80 -17.94 -23.20
C VAL A 150 1.42 -18.13 -22.55
N LEU A 151 0.95 -17.14 -21.81
CA LEU A 151 -0.21 -17.29 -20.90
C LEU A 151 -1.39 -16.38 -21.27
N GLY A 152 -1.18 -15.48 -22.23
CA GLY A 152 -2.18 -14.48 -22.56
C GLY A 152 -2.45 -13.48 -21.43
N LYS A 153 -3.45 -12.62 -21.60
CA LYS A 153 -3.76 -11.55 -20.64
C LYS A 153 -4.13 -12.07 -19.24
N PHE A 154 -5.07 -12.99 -19.18
CA PHE A 154 -5.57 -13.52 -17.88
C PHE A 154 -4.51 -14.30 -17.11
N GLY A 155 -3.75 -15.16 -17.80
CA GLY A 155 -2.67 -15.90 -17.16
C GLY A 155 -1.56 -14.98 -16.64
N SER A 156 -1.23 -13.93 -17.38
CA SER A 156 -0.23 -12.94 -16.94
C SER A 156 -0.69 -12.16 -15.70
N ILE A 157 -1.97 -11.79 -15.62
CA ILE A 157 -2.55 -11.14 -14.42
C ILE A 157 -2.47 -12.10 -13.23
N LEU A 158 -2.84 -13.37 -13.43
CA LEU A 158 -2.83 -14.38 -12.37
C LEU A 158 -1.41 -14.57 -11.82
N ILE A 159 -0.42 -14.72 -12.68
CA ILE A 159 0.99 -14.84 -12.25
C ILE A 159 1.47 -13.58 -11.53
N GLY A 160 1.17 -12.40 -12.04
CA GLY A 160 1.52 -11.14 -11.38
C GLY A 160 0.91 -11.06 -9.98
N PHE A 161 -0.35 -11.46 -9.84
CA PHE A 161 -1.04 -11.48 -8.54
C PHE A 161 -0.44 -12.52 -7.58
N VAL A 162 -0.12 -13.72 -8.06
CA VAL A 162 0.55 -14.78 -7.25
C VAL A 162 1.93 -14.31 -6.79
N LEU A 163 2.72 -13.68 -7.67
CA LEU A 163 4.03 -13.12 -7.31
C LEU A 163 3.89 -12.02 -6.25
N ALA A 164 2.89 -11.13 -6.39
CA ALA A 164 2.62 -10.09 -5.41
C ALA A 164 2.21 -10.69 -4.05
N LEU A 165 1.36 -11.71 -4.04
CA LEU A 165 0.95 -12.41 -2.81
C LEU A 165 2.13 -13.11 -2.12
N ILE A 166 2.93 -13.85 -2.85
CA ILE A 166 4.13 -14.52 -2.32
C ILE A 166 5.08 -13.47 -1.75
N GLY A 167 5.32 -12.40 -2.52
CA GLY A 167 6.16 -11.28 -2.09
C GLY A 167 5.64 -10.63 -0.80
N PHE A 168 4.33 -10.40 -0.68
CA PHE A 168 3.70 -9.86 0.51
C PHE A 168 3.88 -10.75 1.74
N ILE A 169 3.74 -12.07 1.59
CA ILE A 169 3.93 -13.05 2.66
C ILE A 169 5.37 -13.01 3.18
N PHE A 170 6.36 -13.07 2.28
CA PHE A 170 7.77 -13.00 2.68
C PHE A 170 8.15 -11.65 3.28
N CYS A 171 7.60 -10.56 2.76
CA CYS A 171 7.86 -9.21 3.26
C CYS A 171 7.26 -8.99 4.66
N SER A 172 5.99 -9.34 4.85
CA SER A 172 5.28 -9.17 6.12
C SER A 172 5.68 -10.20 7.18
N GLY A 173 6.16 -11.38 6.76
CA GLY A 173 6.38 -12.53 7.63
C GLY A 173 5.07 -13.10 8.19
N ALA A 174 3.93 -12.73 7.60
CA ALA A 174 2.62 -13.26 7.97
C ALA A 174 2.44 -14.68 7.42
N SER A 175 1.83 -15.55 8.20
CA SER A 175 1.40 -16.86 7.70
C SER A 175 0.19 -16.67 6.78
N LEU A 176 0.22 -17.32 5.60
CA LEU A 176 -0.90 -17.35 4.65
C LEU A 176 -2.22 -17.73 5.32
N ILE A 177 -2.16 -18.70 6.22
CA ILE A 177 -3.31 -19.19 6.98
C ILE A 177 -3.91 -18.07 7.84
N ARG A 178 -3.07 -17.28 8.52
CA ARG A 178 -3.54 -16.14 9.34
C ARG A 178 -4.19 -15.06 8.50
N LEU A 179 -3.67 -14.79 7.29
CA LEU A 179 -4.25 -13.83 6.37
C LEU A 179 -5.61 -14.29 5.86
N ILE A 180 -5.74 -15.56 5.47
CA ILE A 180 -7.00 -16.15 5.01
C ILE A 180 -8.03 -16.13 6.14
N VAL A 181 -7.65 -16.52 7.36
CA VAL A 181 -8.54 -16.50 8.53
C VAL A 181 -8.95 -15.07 8.89
N ALA A 182 -8.03 -14.11 8.87
CA ALA A 182 -8.34 -12.70 9.14
C ALA A 182 -9.28 -12.12 8.08
N PHE A 183 -9.06 -12.46 6.81
CA PHE A 183 -9.95 -12.04 5.71
C PHE A 183 -11.34 -12.67 5.83
N TYR A 184 -11.42 -13.95 6.14
CA TYR A 184 -12.70 -14.64 6.40
C TYR A 184 -13.44 -13.99 7.58
N HIS A 185 -12.74 -13.72 8.69
CA HIS A 185 -13.34 -13.06 9.85
C HIS A 185 -13.83 -11.63 9.54
N TRP A 186 -13.06 -10.89 8.71
CA TRP A 186 -13.49 -9.56 8.27
C TRP A 186 -14.75 -9.60 7.38
N LEU A 187 -14.83 -10.60 6.50
CA LEU A 187 -16.02 -10.80 5.66
C LEU A 187 -17.26 -11.18 6.49
N THR A 188 -17.10 -12.07 7.47
CA THR A 188 -18.22 -12.48 8.34
C THR A 188 -18.71 -11.34 9.21
N MET A 189 -17.81 -10.56 9.82
CA MET A 189 -18.19 -9.37 10.60
C MET A 189 -18.91 -8.31 9.76
N LYS A 190 -18.49 -8.12 8.51
CA LYS A 190 -19.13 -7.16 7.61
C LYS A 190 -20.56 -7.61 7.24
N ASN A 191 -20.79 -8.91 7.06
CA ASN A 191 -22.11 -9.44 6.79
C ASN A 191 -23.04 -9.31 8.00
N GLU A 192 -22.56 -9.63 9.21
CA GLU A 192 -23.33 -9.46 10.45
C GLU A 192 -23.73 -7.99 10.70
N GLN A 193 -22.83 -7.05 10.46
CA GLN A 193 -23.16 -5.62 10.55
C GLN A 193 -24.21 -5.19 9.53
N SER A 194 -24.18 -5.75 8.31
CA SER A 194 -25.15 -5.45 7.27
C SER A 194 -26.54 -6.05 7.58
N GLU A 195 -26.59 -7.22 8.20
CA GLU A 195 -27.84 -7.85 8.63
C GLU A 195 -28.45 -7.13 9.82
N ASN A 196 -27.65 -6.78 10.82
CA ASN A 196 -28.09 -6.02 11.97
C ASN A 196 -28.66 -4.64 11.60
N ALA A 197 -27.98 -3.93 10.68
CA ALA A 197 -28.47 -2.64 10.18
C ALA A 197 -29.78 -2.76 9.37
N LYS A 198 -30.03 -3.89 8.70
CA LYS A 198 -31.30 -4.15 8.03
C LYS A 198 -32.43 -4.49 9.01
N GLN A 199 -32.12 -5.26 10.05
CA GLN A 199 -33.08 -5.58 11.11
C GLN A 199 -33.50 -4.34 11.91
N GLU A 200 -32.53 -3.47 12.23
CA GLU A 200 -32.79 -2.23 12.96
C GLU A 200 -33.73 -1.30 12.17
N LYS A 201 -33.47 -1.11 10.87
CA LYS A 201 -34.37 -0.34 9.99
C LYS A 201 -35.78 -0.96 9.87
N SER A 202 -35.88 -2.28 9.77
CA SER A 202 -37.16 -2.95 9.70
C SER A 202 -37.95 -2.83 11.00
N THR A 203 -37.28 -2.80 12.14
CA THR A 203 -37.93 -2.60 13.46
C THR A 203 -38.38 -1.15 13.63
N GLU A 204 -37.61 -0.17 13.21
CA GLU A 204 -38.02 1.24 13.21
C GLU A 204 -39.22 1.51 12.31
N GLU A 205 -39.26 0.91 11.11
CA GLU A 205 -40.42 1.02 10.21
C GLU A 205 -41.68 0.41 10.82
N LEU A 206 -41.56 -0.73 11.49
CA LEU A 206 -42.68 -1.37 12.18
C LEU A 206 -43.22 -0.54 13.35
N GLU A 207 -42.32 0.05 14.17
CA GLU A 207 -42.71 0.96 15.25
C GLU A 207 -43.45 2.21 14.73
N GLN A 208 -42.96 2.80 13.65
CA GLN A 208 -43.66 3.94 13.03
C GLN A 208 -45.07 3.57 12.52
N ILE A 209 -45.23 2.41 11.91
CA ILE A 209 -46.54 1.93 11.46
C ILE A 209 -47.50 1.70 12.63
N VAL A 210 -46.99 1.18 13.77
CA VAL A 210 -47.79 0.97 14.97
C VAL A 210 -48.26 2.29 15.57
N ILE A 211 -47.40 3.29 15.67
CA ILE A 211 -47.72 4.63 16.18
C ILE A 211 -48.77 5.29 15.32
N VAL A 212 -48.61 5.29 13.98
CA VAL A 212 -49.59 5.88 13.05
C VAL A 212 -50.95 5.18 13.12
N LYS A 213 -50.99 3.86 13.34
CA LYS A 213 -52.24 3.11 13.53
C LYS A 213 -52.92 3.43 14.86
N SER A 214 -52.13 3.64 15.93
CA SER A 214 -52.66 4.03 17.23
C SER A 214 -53.33 5.41 17.20
N ASP A 215 -52.64 6.41 16.59
CA ASP A 215 -53.21 7.76 16.41
C ASP A 215 -54.51 7.77 15.59
N ARG A 216 -54.59 6.94 14.55
CA ARG A 216 -55.76 6.86 13.70
C ARG A 216 -56.95 6.26 14.47
N SER A 217 -56.75 5.28 15.33
CA SER A 217 -57.80 4.65 16.14
C SER A 217 -58.31 5.60 17.25
N GLU A 218 -57.47 6.49 17.79
CA GLU A 218 -57.92 7.51 18.74
C GLU A 218 -58.75 8.63 18.09
N THR A 219 -58.37 9.08 16.88
CA THR A 219 -59.14 10.07 16.14
C THR A 219 -60.53 9.55 15.69
N GLU A 220 -60.64 8.27 15.31
CA GLU A 220 -61.90 7.66 14.90
C GLU A 220 -62.89 7.49 16.09
N ASN A 221 -62.40 7.30 17.31
CA ASN A 221 -63.18 7.20 18.53
C ASN A 221 -63.67 8.59 19.06
N LEU A 222 -62.99 9.69 18.69
CA LEU A 222 -63.40 11.05 19.05
C LEU A 222 -64.47 11.61 18.15
N ASP A 223 -64.61 11.15 16.92
CA ASP A 223 -65.62 11.57 15.96
C ASP A 223 -66.98 10.84 16.14
N GLN A 224 -67.07 9.83 17.02
CA GLN A 224 -68.30 9.07 17.31
C GLN A 224 -69.02 9.42 18.62
N ASN A 225 -68.53 10.43 19.36
CA ASN A 225 -69.16 10.99 20.58
C ASN A 225 -69.59 12.43 20.37
#